data_7cb992762f0603dee36cbfb5ee9fb414
#
_entry.id   7cb992762f0603dee36cbfb5ee9fb414
#
_cell.length_a   1.000
_cell.length_b   1.000
_cell.length_c   1.000
_cell.angle_alpha   90.00
_cell.angle_beta   90.00
_cell.angle_gamma   90.00
#
_symmetry.space_group_name_H-M   'P 1'
#
loop_
_entity.id
_entity.type
_entity.pdbx_description
1 polymer ?
#
loop_
_entity_poly.entity_id
_entity_poly.type
_entity_poly.pdbx_seq_one_letter_code
_entity_poly.pdbx_strand_id
1 'polypeptide(L)'
;MKSTNFVAGTLLMFCVGLIMTGTSALLPTMLQNLMNYPALTTGLVTMPRGIGSMAAMFLVAPLITRVDNRLIILFGLLMTSAAMWQMSQFSLQMGMAPVVIAGLIQGFGLGCAQVPLNIIALSTLPRHIMTQGTAIRSLMRNLGGSVGISILVATLAQNTQVVHSRLVEGLRPDNPLAQAPYLAEPFSLSTPSGMAALNAEVTRQAAMVAYIDDFKLMMLIALASVPLLLLLREARREPPPTAPIATTAADD
;
A
#
# COMPACT_ATOMS: atom_id res chain seq x y z
N MET A 1 -1.69 -25.31 16.39
CA MET A 1 -1.45 -23.96 15.87
C MET A 1 -2.02 -22.88 16.81
N LYS A 2 -1.58 -22.84 18.06
CA LYS A 2 -2.08 -21.88 19.07
C LYS A 2 -1.03 -20.81 19.43
N SER A 3 -0.08 -20.49 18.55
CA SER A 3 0.85 -19.41 18.85
C SER A 3 0.24 -18.07 18.42
N THR A 4 -0.04 -17.21 19.38
CA THR A 4 -0.55 -15.85 19.17
C THR A 4 0.31 -15.10 18.13
N ASN A 5 1.61 -15.31 18.14
CA ASN A 5 2.54 -14.71 17.15
C ASN A 5 2.26 -15.15 15.72
N PHE A 6 1.92 -16.43 15.51
CA PHE A 6 1.60 -16.93 14.16
C PHE A 6 0.31 -16.30 13.65
N VAL A 7 -0.72 -16.22 14.49
CA VAL A 7 -2.02 -15.63 14.10
C VAL A 7 -1.87 -14.14 13.82
N ALA A 8 -1.26 -13.38 14.75
CA ALA A 8 -1.04 -11.95 14.58
C ALA A 8 -0.14 -11.63 13.37
N GLY A 9 0.95 -12.40 13.19
CA GLY A 9 1.83 -12.26 12.03
C GLY A 9 1.13 -12.58 10.71
N THR A 10 0.23 -13.56 10.70
CA THR A 10 -0.55 -13.94 9.51
C THR A 10 -1.59 -12.87 9.17
N LEU A 11 -2.26 -12.27 10.16
CA LEU A 11 -3.17 -11.14 9.97
C LEU A 11 -2.44 -9.90 9.48
N LEU A 12 -1.26 -9.61 10.02
CA LEU A 12 -0.43 -8.52 9.52
C LEU A 12 0.00 -8.74 8.07
N MET A 13 0.31 -10.00 7.68
CA MET A 13 0.60 -10.34 6.29
C MET A 13 -0.60 -10.14 5.37
N PHE A 14 -1.81 -10.38 5.84
CA PHE A 14 -3.03 -10.06 5.10
C PHE A 14 -3.14 -8.55 4.84
N CYS A 15 -2.95 -7.70 5.87
CA CYS A 15 -2.96 -6.23 5.72
C CYS A 15 -1.85 -5.74 4.77
N VAL A 16 -0.63 -6.27 4.92
CA VAL A 16 0.50 -5.94 4.01
C VAL A 16 0.18 -6.34 2.57
N GLY A 17 -0.41 -7.53 2.37
CA GLY A 17 -0.87 -8.00 1.06
C GLY A 17 -1.90 -7.06 0.44
N LEU A 18 -2.90 -6.65 1.20
CA LEU A 18 -3.94 -5.71 0.79
C LEU A 18 -3.33 -4.38 0.31
N ILE A 19 -2.49 -3.75 1.13
CA ILE A 19 -1.86 -2.46 0.81
C ILE A 19 -0.93 -2.58 -0.39
N MET A 20 -0.08 -3.61 -0.42
CA MET A 20 0.90 -3.81 -1.48
C MET A 20 0.22 -4.01 -2.83
N THR A 21 -0.77 -4.91 -2.89
CA THR A 21 -1.44 -5.27 -4.15
C THR A 21 -2.41 -4.17 -4.58
N GLY A 22 -3.14 -3.57 -3.61
CA GLY A 22 -4.02 -2.44 -3.86
C GLY A 22 -3.30 -1.25 -4.50
N THR A 23 -2.17 -0.83 -3.91
CA THR A 23 -1.39 0.28 -4.50
C THR A 23 -0.80 -0.10 -5.86
N SER A 24 -0.38 -1.37 -6.05
CA SER A 24 0.18 -1.83 -7.33
C SER A 24 -0.87 -1.83 -8.45
N ALA A 25 -2.15 -1.96 -8.13
CA ALA A 25 -3.24 -1.88 -9.09
C ALA A 25 -3.71 -0.43 -9.32
N LEU A 26 -3.95 0.32 -8.23
CA LEU A 26 -4.57 1.65 -8.32
C LEU A 26 -3.62 2.72 -8.86
N LEU A 27 -2.36 2.74 -8.41
CA LEU A 27 -1.45 3.82 -8.77
C LEU A 27 -1.14 3.87 -10.28
N PRO A 28 -0.78 2.77 -10.97
CA PRO A 28 -0.60 2.81 -12.42
C PRO A 28 -1.87 3.15 -13.18
N THR A 29 -3.02 2.63 -12.73
CA THR A 29 -4.32 2.91 -13.37
C THR A 29 -4.69 4.39 -13.27
N MET A 30 -4.46 5.01 -12.10
CA MET A 30 -4.63 6.46 -11.91
C MET A 30 -3.74 7.27 -12.85
N LEU A 31 -2.44 6.95 -12.92
CA LEU A 31 -1.48 7.67 -13.76
C LEU A 31 -1.81 7.57 -15.25
N GLN A 32 -2.25 6.39 -15.72
CA GLN A 32 -2.58 6.17 -17.12
C GLN A 32 -3.95 6.79 -17.50
N ASN A 33 -4.98 6.56 -16.70
CA ASN A 33 -6.34 6.95 -17.04
C ASN A 33 -6.65 8.41 -16.72
N LEU A 34 -6.09 9.00 -15.65
CA LEU A 34 -6.39 10.36 -15.23
C LEU A 34 -5.32 11.36 -15.66
N MET A 35 -4.06 10.97 -15.68
CA MET A 35 -2.96 11.84 -16.04
C MET A 35 -2.43 11.61 -17.46
N ASN A 36 -3.00 10.64 -18.18
CA ASN A 36 -2.63 10.26 -19.55
C ASN A 36 -1.13 9.91 -19.72
N TYR A 37 -0.52 9.32 -18.67
CA TYR A 37 0.88 8.90 -18.76
C TYR A 37 1.00 7.65 -19.65
N PRO A 38 1.92 7.62 -20.61
CA PRO A 38 2.27 6.40 -21.34
C PRO A 38 2.69 5.27 -20.37
N ALA A 39 2.44 4.02 -20.75
CA ALA A 39 2.78 2.86 -19.93
C ALA A 39 4.27 2.82 -19.52
N LEU A 40 5.18 3.22 -20.43
CA LEU A 40 6.60 3.31 -20.15
C LEU A 40 6.90 4.34 -19.05
N THR A 41 6.32 5.54 -19.13
CA THR A 41 6.49 6.60 -18.13
C THR A 41 5.91 6.16 -16.78
N THR A 42 4.74 5.53 -16.79
CA THR A 42 4.14 4.97 -15.58
C THR A 42 5.05 3.94 -14.91
N GLY A 43 5.67 3.05 -15.69
CA GLY A 43 6.64 2.07 -15.18
C GLY A 43 7.86 2.75 -14.55
N LEU A 44 8.44 3.74 -15.22
CA LEU A 44 9.60 4.49 -14.71
C LEU A 44 9.28 5.25 -13.42
N VAL A 45 8.10 5.87 -13.32
CA VAL A 45 7.68 6.65 -12.14
C VAL A 45 7.33 5.74 -10.95
N THR A 46 6.90 4.50 -11.20
CA THR A 46 6.58 3.52 -10.14
C THR A 46 7.78 2.63 -9.75
N MET A 47 8.83 2.55 -10.58
CA MET A 47 10.05 1.78 -10.31
C MET A 47 10.75 2.14 -8.98
N PRO A 48 10.83 3.40 -8.53
CA PRO A 48 11.49 3.77 -7.28
C PRO A 48 10.93 3.06 -6.04
N ARG A 49 9.69 2.59 -6.08
CA ARG A 49 9.12 1.74 -5.03
C ARG A 49 9.92 0.44 -4.83
N GLY A 50 10.38 -0.18 -5.93
CA GLY A 50 11.26 -1.35 -5.88
C GLY A 50 12.62 -1.02 -5.26
N ILE A 51 13.19 0.12 -5.62
CA ILE A 51 14.46 0.62 -5.05
C ILE A 51 14.31 0.85 -3.55
N GLY A 52 13.21 1.47 -3.11
CA GLY A 52 12.92 1.67 -1.69
C GLY A 52 12.85 0.35 -0.92
N SER A 53 12.20 -0.67 -1.46
CA SER A 53 12.12 -1.99 -0.80
C SER A 53 13.46 -2.72 -0.76
N MET A 54 14.29 -2.61 -1.79
CA MET A 54 15.66 -3.14 -1.76
C MET A 54 16.51 -2.45 -0.70
N ALA A 55 16.49 -1.12 -0.64
CA ALA A 55 17.21 -0.35 0.38
C ALA A 55 16.80 -0.76 1.79
N ALA A 56 15.49 -0.96 2.02
CA ALA A 56 14.99 -1.45 3.29
C ALA A 56 15.54 -2.84 3.65
N MET A 57 15.61 -3.77 2.69
CA MET A 57 16.14 -5.12 2.95
C MET A 57 17.61 -5.08 3.39
N PHE A 58 18.45 -4.27 2.75
CA PHE A 58 19.85 -4.10 3.14
C PHE A 58 20.01 -3.47 4.53
N LEU A 59 19.19 -2.45 4.84
CA LEU A 59 19.23 -1.77 6.15
C LEU A 59 18.68 -2.64 7.28
N VAL A 60 17.63 -3.39 7.03
CA VAL A 60 16.94 -4.19 8.04
C VAL A 60 17.73 -5.44 8.38
N ALA A 61 18.49 -6.03 7.46
CA ALA A 61 19.26 -7.26 7.68
C ALA A 61 20.19 -7.19 8.92
N PRO A 62 21.05 -6.17 9.07
CA PRO A 62 21.88 -6.02 10.28
C PRO A 62 21.06 -5.53 11.50
N LEU A 63 19.93 -4.87 11.29
CA LEU A 63 19.13 -4.26 12.35
C LEU A 63 18.32 -5.32 13.13
N ILE A 64 17.89 -6.38 12.46
CA ILE A 64 17.16 -7.51 13.07
C ILE A 64 17.91 -8.16 14.23
N THR A 65 19.25 -8.14 14.19
CA THR A 65 20.08 -8.71 15.25
C THR A 65 20.26 -7.79 16.45
N ARG A 66 20.06 -6.48 16.27
CA ARG A 66 20.36 -5.44 17.26
C ARG A 66 19.14 -4.79 17.87
N VAL A 67 18.04 -4.70 17.13
CA VAL A 67 16.80 -3.98 17.51
C VAL A 67 15.65 -4.96 17.62
N ASP A 68 14.67 -4.64 18.46
CA ASP A 68 13.43 -5.41 18.55
C ASP A 68 12.68 -5.37 17.20
N ASN A 69 12.40 -6.54 16.67
CA ASN A 69 11.71 -6.72 15.40
C ASN A 69 10.35 -6.00 15.34
N ARG A 70 9.69 -5.82 16.49
CA ARG A 70 8.42 -5.07 16.56
C ARG A 70 8.61 -3.61 16.24
N LEU A 71 9.69 -2.99 16.71
CA LEU A 71 9.99 -1.58 16.41
C LEU A 71 10.27 -1.39 14.92
N ILE A 72 10.95 -2.35 14.30
CA ILE A 72 11.22 -2.30 12.85
C ILE A 72 9.90 -2.42 12.06
N ILE A 73 9.00 -3.33 12.45
CA ILE A 73 7.69 -3.47 11.82
C ILE A 73 6.84 -2.20 12.03
N LEU A 74 6.82 -1.67 13.25
CA LEU A 74 6.12 -0.43 13.58
C LEU A 74 6.59 0.72 12.69
N PHE A 75 7.91 0.92 12.61
CA PHE A 75 8.50 1.92 11.75
C PHE A 75 8.09 1.72 10.28
N GLY A 76 8.13 0.48 9.78
CA GLY A 76 7.71 0.14 8.42
C GLY A 76 6.23 0.46 8.15
N LEU A 77 5.34 0.15 9.09
CA LEU A 77 3.91 0.46 8.97
C LEU A 77 3.64 1.96 9.03
N LEU A 78 4.33 2.70 9.91
CA LEU A 78 4.21 4.15 9.99
C LEU A 78 4.72 4.83 8.72
N MET A 79 5.85 4.38 8.17
CA MET A 79 6.37 4.85 6.88
C MET A 79 5.40 4.57 5.73
N THR A 80 4.82 3.37 5.70
CA THR A 80 3.79 3.01 4.71
C THR A 80 2.56 3.90 4.85
N SER A 81 2.11 4.16 6.08
CA SER A 81 0.97 5.05 6.35
C SER A 81 1.26 6.49 5.92
N ALA A 82 2.48 7.00 6.20
CA ALA A 82 2.92 8.32 5.76
C ALA A 82 2.95 8.44 4.22
N ALA A 83 3.39 7.39 3.51
CA ALA A 83 3.34 7.34 2.06
C ALA A 83 1.90 7.37 1.52
N MET A 84 0.97 6.63 2.15
CA MET A 84 -0.45 6.66 1.79
C MET A 84 -1.06 8.04 2.06
N TRP A 85 -0.70 8.67 3.18
CA TRP A 85 -1.10 10.04 3.47
C TRP A 85 -0.58 11.01 2.41
N GLN A 86 0.67 10.90 2.00
CA GLN A 86 1.22 11.71 0.90
C GLN A 86 0.47 11.46 -0.42
N MET A 87 0.13 10.20 -0.75
CA MET A 87 -0.67 9.87 -1.92
C MET A 87 -2.10 10.44 -1.85
N SER A 88 -2.65 10.60 -0.65
CA SER A 88 -3.95 11.26 -0.46
C SER A 88 -3.94 12.78 -0.73
N GLN A 89 -2.76 13.39 -0.89
CA GLN A 89 -2.60 14.79 -1.27
C GLN A 89 -2.36 14.97 -2.78
N PHE A 90 -2.46 13.92 -3.57
CA PHE A 90 -2.27 13.99 -5.01
C PHE A 90 -3.35 14.85 -5.67
N SER A 91 -2.99 15.48 -6.78
CA SER A 91 -3.88 16.28 -7.61
C SER A 91 -3.63 16.00 -9.08
N LEU A 92 -4.60 16.32 -9.94
CA LEU A 92 -4.47 16.14 -11.40
C LEU A 92 -3.37 17.03 -12.02
N GLN A 93 -2.95 18.08 -11.32
CA GLN A 93 -1.92 19.03 -11.76
C GLN A 93 -0.53 18.68 -11.21
N MET A 94 -0.38 17.59 -10.42
CA MET A 94 0.91 17.22 -9.85
C MET A 94 1.89 16.75 -10.92
N GLY A 95 3.18 17.02 -10.69
CA GLY A 95 4.26 16.43 -11.48
C GLY A 95 4.57 14.99 -11.09
N MET A 96 5.64 14.43 -11.66
CA MET A 96 6.08 13.05 -11.37
C MET A 96 6.75 12.91 -9.99
N ALA A 97 7.38 13.97 -9.49
CA ALA A 97 8.18 13.92 -8.26
C ALA A 97 7.41 13.46 -7.01
N PRO A 98 6.17 13.92 -6.71
CA PRO A 98 5.39 13.41 -5.58
C PRO A 98 5.12 11.91 -5.66
N VAL A 99 4.87 11.37 -6.85
CA VAL A 99 4.61 9.93 -7.06
C VAL A 99 5.87 9.11 -6.77
N VAL A 100 7.02 9.55 -7.29
CA VAL A 100 8.33 8.92 -7.07
C VAL A 100 8.67 8.88 -5.59
N ILE A 101 8.52 10.02 -4.89
CA ILE A 101 8.84 10.14 -3.46
C ILE A 101 7.91 9.25 -2.63
N ALA A 102 6.59 9.33 -2.86
CA ALA A 102 5.62 8.50 -2.17
C ALA A 102 5.85 7.01 -2.42
N GLY A 103 6.17 6.63 -3.66
CA GLY A 103 6.51 5.26 -4.01
C GLY A 103 7.77 4.76 -3.30
N LEU A 104 8.82 5.57 -3.23
CA LEU A 104 10.07 5.25 -2.55
C LEU A 104 9.85 5.04 -1.05
N ILE A 105 9.12 5.95 -0.39
CA ILE A 105 8.78 5.86 1.03
C ILE A 105 7.92 4.62 1.31
N GLN A 106 6.92 4.35 0.47
CA GLN A 106 6.07 3.18 0.59
C GLN A 106 6.86 1.87 0.44
N GLY A 107 7.71 1.79 -0.59
CA GLY A 107 8.54 0.61 -0.82
C GLY A 107 9.47 0.34 0.35
N PHE A 108 10.11 1.40 0.86
CA PHE A 108 10.97 1.32 2.04
C PHE A 108 10.20 0.85 3.27
N GLY A 109 9.02 1.44 3.55
CA GLY A 109 8.17 1.06 4.67
C GLY A 109 7.72 -0.41 4.61
N LEU A 110 7.24 -0.86 3.45
CA LEU A 110 6.84 -2.25 3.23
C LEU A 110 8.03 -3.22 3.37
N GLY A 111 9.21 -2.86 2.87
CA GLY A 111 10.43 -3.66 3.02
C GLY A 111 10.83 -3.81 4.49
N CYS A 112 10.78 -2.71 5.26
CA CYS A 112 11.05 -2.73 6.70
C CYS A 112 10.06 -3.60 7.48
N ALA A 113 8.79 -3.61 7.11
CA ALA A 113 7.78 -4.42 7.80
C ALA A 113 7.87 -5.90 7.42
N GLN A 114 8.08 -6.21 6.13
CA GLN A 114 7.95 -7.56 5.59
C GLN A 114 9.02 -8.53 6.09
N VAL A 115 10.28 -8.09 6.21
CA VAL A 115 11.40 -8.95 6.57
C VAL A 115 11.28 -9.45 8.02
N PRO A 116 11.18 -8.59 9.05
CA PRO A 116 11.08 -9.07 10.43
C PRO A 116 9.74 -9.78 10.69
N LEU A 117 8.67 -9.41 9.98
CA LEU A 117 7.38 -10.10 10.08
C LEU A 117 7.49 -11.56 9.64
N ASN A 118 8.30 -11.84 8.61
CA ASN A 118 8.61 -13.20 8.18
C ASN A 118 9.31 -14.01 9.29
N ILE A 119 10.24 -13.39 9.97
CA ILE A 119 11.04 -14.05 11.02
C ILE A 119 10.19 -14.34 12.25
N ILE A 120 9.46 -13.35 12.78
CA ILE A 120 8.66 -13.51 14.01
C ILE A 120 7.55 -14.54 13.81
N ALA A 121 6.84 -14.49 12.68
CA ALA A 121 5.72 -15.40 12.45
C ALA A 121 6.15 -16.86 12.35
N LEU A 122 7.37 -17.14 11.86
CA LEU A 122 7.89 -18.50 11.71
C LEU A 122 8.71 -18.97 12.93
N SER A 123 9.27 -18.07 13.71
CA SER A 123 10.15 -18.42 14.86
C SER A 123 9.45 -19.24 15.94
N THR A 124 8.14 -19.17 16.03
CA THR A 124 7.32 -19.92 17.01
C THR A 124 6.84 -21.27 16.50
N LEU A 125 7.15 -21.63 15.26
CA LEU A 125 6.74 -22.90 14.67
C LEU A 125 7.86 -23.95 14.77
N PRO A 126 7.51 -25.21 15.14
CA PRO A 126 8.43 -26.35 15.04
C PRO A 126 8.93 -26.56 13.62
N ARG A 127 10.18 -27.00 13.47
CA ARG A 127 10.83 -27.14 12.15
C ARG A 127 10.05 -28.01 11.16
N HIS A 128 9.39 -29.08 11.64
CA HIS A 128 8.62 -30.01 10.79
C HIS A 128 7.35 -29.41 10.17
N ILE A 129 6.81 -28.29 10.70
CA ILE A 129 5.64 -27.61 10.14
C ILE A 129 5.97 -26.22 9.55
N MET A 130 7.24 -25.84 9.50
CA MET A 130 7.67 -24.53 9.03
C MET A 130 7.26 -24.26 7.57
N THR A 131 7.35 -25.28 6.70
CA THR A 131 6.91 -25.21 5.30
C THR A 131 5.41 -24.93 5.20
N GLN A 132 4.59 -25.60 6.02
CA GLN A 132 3.14 -25.36 6.07
C GLN A 132 2.83 -23.94 6.59
N GLY A 133 3.56 -23.47 7.60
CA GLY A 133 3.43 -22.10 8.10
C GLY A 133 3.74 -21.05 7.04
N THR A 134 4.77 -21.26 6.22
CA THR A 134 5.12 -20.39 5.12
C THR A 134 4.04 -20.39 4.03
N ALA A 135 3.49 -21.55 3.70
CA ALA A 135 2.39 -21.68 2.73
C ALA A 135 1.13 -20.93 3.18
N ILE A 136 0.72 -21.09 4.46
CA ILE A 136 -0.43 -20.38 5.03
C ILE A 136 -0.22 -18.86 5.00
N ARG A 137 0.97 -18.37 5.31
CA ARG A 137 1.28 -16.94 5.26
C ARG A 137 1.23 -16.39 3.83
N SER A 138 1.78 -17.12 2.86
CA SER A 138 1.71 -16.73 1.45
C SER A 138 0.26 -16.71 0.96
N LEU A 139 -0.53 -17.70 1.37
CA LEU A 139 -1.97 -17.74 1.09
C LEU A 139 -2.68 -16.51 1.67
N MET A 140 -2.43 -16.17 2.95
CA MET A 140 -3.05 -15.00 3.60
C MET A 140 -2.64 -13.68 2.95
N ARG A 141 -1.38 -13.54 2.54
CA ARG A 141 -0.94 -12.36 1.79
C ARG A 141 -1.68 -12.24 0.45
N ASN A 142 -1.83 -13.34 -0.27
CA ASN A 142 -2.52 -13.34 -1.57
C ASN A 142 -4.03 -13.10 -1.40
N LEU A 143 -4.65 -13.71 -0.38
CA LEU A 143 -6.05 -13.43 -0.02
C LEU A 143 -6.24 -11.95 0.35
N GLY A 144 -5.34 -11.39 1.15
CA GLY A 144 -5.34 -9.97 1.47
C GLY A 144 -5.27 -9.10 0.21
N GLY A 145 -4.40 -9.46 -0.74
CA GLY A 145 -4.30 -8.79 -2.03
C GLY A 145 -5.59 -8.86 -2.85
N SER A 146 -6.18 -10.04 -2.98
CA SER A 146 -7.42 -10.24 -3.76
C SER A 146 -8.61 -9.51 -3.13
N VAL A 147 -8.80 -9.65 -1.82
CA VAL A 147 -9.85 -8.95 -1.08
C VAL A 147 -9.63 -7.43 -1.15
N GLY A 148 -8.37 -6.99 -1.00
CA GLY A 148 -7.99 -5.59 -1.08
C GLY A 148 -8.34 -4.97 -2.43
N ILE A 149 -7.93 -5.58 -3.53
CA ILE A 149 -8.29 -5.08 -4.87
C ILE A 149 -9.81 -5.02 -5.04
N SER A 150 -10.54 -6.07 -4.64
CA SER A 150 -11.99 -6.10 -4.79
C SER A 150 -12.68 -4.96 -4.04
N ILE A 151 -12.27 -4.70 -2.79
CA ILE A 151 -12.81 -3.59 -1.99
C ILE A 151 -12.45 -2.26 -2.64
N LEU A 152 -11.18 -2.03 -2.98
CA LEU A 152 -10.71 -0.76 -3.51
C LEU A 152 -11.33 -0.44 -4.88
N VAL A 153 -11.47 -1.41 -5.77
CA VAL A 153 -12.14 -1.18 -7.07
C VAL A 153 -13.63 -0.90 -6.88
N ALA A 154 -14.28 -1.58 -5.94
CA ALA A 154 -15.69 -1.33 -5.64
C ALA A 154 -15.90 0.06 -5.02
N THR A 155 -15.07 0.46 -4.04
CA THR A 155 -15.12 1.81 -3.43
C THR A 155 -14.77 2.89 -4.43
N LEU A 156 -13.77 2.67 -5.30
CA LEU A 156 -13.42 3.59 -6.38
C LEU A 156 -14.61 3.85 -7.31
N ALA A 157 -15.27 2.79 -7.77
CA ALA A 157 -16.42 2.91 -8.66
C ALA A 157 -17.60 3.63 -7.98
N GLN A 158 -17.93 3.24 -6.75
CA GLN A 158 -19.01 3.82 -5.97
C GLN A 158 -18.74 5.30 -5.64
N ASN A 159 -17.55 5.62 -5.14
CA ASN A 159 -17.18 6.99 -4.78
C ASN A 159 -17.11 7.88 -6.01
N THR A 160 -16.63 7.38 -7.15
CA THR A 160 -16.63 8.14 -8.40
C THR A 160 -18.05 8.54 -8.78
N GLN A 161 -19.05 7.65 -8.69
CA GLN A 161 -20.44 7.95 -8.99
C GLN A 161 -21.04 8.96 -8.00
N VAL A 162 -20.80 8.77 -6.70
CA VAL A 162 -21.31 9.68 -5.66
C VAL A 162 -20.70 11.07 -5.79
N VAL A 163 -19.40 11.18 -6.02
CA VAL A 163 -18.74 12.49 -6.20
C VAL A 163 -19.16 13.14 -7.51
N HIS A 164 -19.28 12.35 -8.59
CA HIS A 164 -19.78 12.85 -9.88
C HIS A 164 -21.17 13.46 -9.71
N SER A 165 -22.13 12.79 -9.08
CA SER A 165 -23.49 13.34 -8.88
C SER A 165 -23.47 14.64 -8.08
N ARG A 166 -22.63 14.74 -7.03
CA ARG A 166 -22.48 15.97 -6.24
C ARG A 166 -21.88 17.13 -7.05
N LEU A 167 -20.89 16.85 -7.88
CA LEU A 167 -20.27 17.88 -8.72
C LEU A 167 -21.25 18.38 -9.79
N VAL A 168 -22.06 17.50 -10.39
CA VAL A 168 -23.08 17.86 -11.39
C VAL A 168 -24.19 18.73 -10.79
N GLU A 169 -24.56 18.52 -9.51
CA GLU A 169 -25.51 19.39 -8.82
C GLU A 169 -25.07 20.85 -8.78
N GLY A 170 -23.74 21.11 -8.73
CA GLY A 170 -23.17 22.46 -8.80
C GLY A 170 -23.20 23.10 -10.20
N LEU A 171 -23.41 22.30 -11.26
CA LEU A 171 -23.40 22.75 -12.67
C LEU A 171 -24.81 23.04 -13.22
N ARG A 172 -25.77 23.38 -12.35
CA ARG A 172 -27.11 23.71 -12.78
C ARG A 172 -27.14 25.01 -13.64
N PRO A 173 -28.03 25.10 -14.62
CA PRO A 173 -28.16 26.31 -15.48
C PRO A 173 -28.49 27.59 -14.70
N ASP A 174 -29.06 27.48 -13.50
CA ASP A 174 -29.37 28.57 -12.58
C ASP A 174 -28.19 29.03 -11.71
N ASN A 175 -27.08 28.32 -11.75
CA ASN A 175 -25.88 28.71 -11.03
C ASN A 175 -25.11 29.81 -11.79
N PRO A 176 -24.95 31.03 -11.21
CA PRO A 176 -24.23 32.13 -11.87
C PRO A 176 -22.79 31.79 -12.26
N LEU A 177 -22.13 30.87 -11.51
CA LEU A 177 -20.79 30.41 -11.82
C LEU A 177 -20.73 29.51 -13.05
N ALA A 178 -21.82 28.78 -13.34
CA ALA A 178 -21.92 27.93 -14.52
C ALA A 178 -22.25 28.74 -15.80
N GLN A 179 -22.72 29.98 -15.66
CA GLN A 179 -23.02 30.92 -16.75
C GLN A 179 -21.90 31.93 -17.02
N ALA A 180 -20.81 31.83 -16.26
CA ALA A 180 -19.73 32.81 -16.35
C ALA A 180 -19.05 32.79 -17.74
N PRO A 181 -18.74 33.97 -18.33
CA PRO A 181 -18.19 34.09 -19.69
C PRO A 181 -16.84 33.38 -19.89
N TYR A 182 -16.16 33.06 -18.82
CA TYR A 182 -14.88 32.31 -18.87
C TYR A 182 -15.06 30.79 -18.99
N LEU A 183 -16.28 30.26 -18.91
CA LEU A 183 -16.59 28.87 -19.30
C LEU A 183 -16.80 28.80 -20.85
N ALA A 184 -16.01 29.60 -21.58
CA ALA A 184 -15.96 29.53 -23.03
C ALA A 184 -15.36 28.16 -23.48
N GLU A 185 -15.54 27.86 -24.79
CA GLU A 185 -15.06 26.62 -25.39
C GLU A 185 -13.79 26.03 -24.73
N PRO A 186 -13.74 24.71 -24.42
CA PRO A 186 -14.62 23.63 -24.89
C PRO A 186 -15.81 23.28 -23.97
N PHE A 187 -16.05 24.00 -22.88
CA PHE A 187 -16.97 23.63 -21.78
C PHE A 187 -18.34 24.36 -21.83
N SER A 188 -18.79 24.74 -22.99
CA SER A 188 -20.06 25.48 -23.16
C SER A 188 -21.27 24.61 -22.83
N LEU A 189 -22.15 25.09 -21.92
CA LEU A 189 -23.42 24.44 -21.59
C LEU A 189 -24.47 24.54 -22.74
N SER A 190 -24.22 25.39 -23.74
CA SER A 190 -25.15 25.61 -24.84
C SER A 190 -24.98 24.62 -25.98
N THR A 191 -23.89 23.84 -26.03
CA THR A 191 -23.61 22.90 -27.11
C THR A 191 -23.52 21.45 -26.58
N PRO A 192 -24.02 20.44 -27.33
CA PRO A 192 -23.91 19.04 -26.93
C PRO A 192 -22.45 18.60 -26.74
N SER A 193 -21.53 19.11 -27.57
CA SER A 193 -20.08 18.82 -27.43
C SER A 193 -19.49 19.43 -26.18
N GLY A 194 -19.89 20.64 -25.80
CA GLY A 194 -19.43 21.30 -24.58
C GLY A 194 -19.97 20.61 -23.33
N MET A 195 -21.21 20.17 -23.31
CA MET A 195 -21.77 19.37 -22.24
C MET A 195 -21.04 18.02 -22.08
N ALA A 196 -20.68 17.37 -23.19
CA ALA A 196 -19.93 16.14 -23.17
C ALA A 196 -18.49 16.34 -22.59
N ALA A 197 -17.82 17.41 -23.02
CA ALA A 197 -16.49 17.78 -22.51
C ALA A 197 -16.53 18.10 -21.01
N LEU A 198 -17.55 18.86 -20.58
CA LEU A 198 -17.73 19.17 -19.15
C LEU A 198 -18.02 17.92 -18.32
N ASN A 199 -18.88 17.02 -18.79
CA ASN A 199 -19.16 15.76 -18.12
C ASN A 199 -17.92 14.87 -18.03
N ALA A 200 -17.07 14.83 -19.05
CA ALA A 200 -15.81 14.11 -19.03
C ALA A 200 -14.85 14.67 -17.98
N GLU A 201 -14.73 16.01 -17.87
CA GLU A 201 -13.89 16.65 -16.86
C GLU A 201 -14.43 16.43 -15.45
N VAL A 202 -15.75 16.54 -15.24
CA VAL A 202 -16.38 16.23 -13.94
C VAL A 202 -16.11 14.77 -13.54
N THR A 203 -16.24 13.85 -14.48
CA THR A 203 -15.93 12.43 -14.22
C THR A 203 -14.47 12.24 -13.84
N ARG A 204 -13.55 12.93 -14.52
CA ARG A 204 -12.11 12.89 -14.24
C ARG A 204 -11.78 13.42 -12.85
N GLN A 205 -12.40 14.54 -12.45
CA GLN A 205 -12.23 15.11 -11.10
C GLN A 205 -12.85 14.20 -10.03
N ALA A 206 -14.05 13.66 -10.29
CA ALA A 206 -14.71 12.71 -9.38
C ALA A 206 -13.87 11.45 -9.16
N ALA A 207 -13.30 10.90 -10.23
CA ALA A 207 -12.41 9.76 -10.12
C ALA A 207 -11.14 10.08 -9.30
N MET A 208 -10.55 11.28 -9.47
CA MET A 208 -9.39 11.69 -8.68
C MET A 208 -9.71 11.72 -7.18
N VAL A 209 -10.85 12.28 -6.79
CA VAL A 209 -11.31 12.28 -5.39
C VAL A 209 -11.49 10.86 -4.88
N ALA A 210 -12.08 9.97 -5.68
CA ALA A 210 -12.27 8.57 -5.32
C ALA A 210 -10.93 7.83 -5.11
N TYR A 211 -9.90 8.07 -5.93
CA TYR A 211 -8.55 7.54 -5.70
C TYR A 211 -7.92 8.05 -4.40
N ILE A 212 -8.11 9.34 -4.10
CA ILE A 212 -7.64 9.95 -2.83
C ILE A 212 -8.28 9.23 -1.64
N ASP A 213 -9.58 8.95 -1.70
CA ASP A 213 -10.29 8.26 -0.63
C ASP A 213 -9.83 6.81 -0.47
N ASP A 214 -9.50 6.12 -1.55
CA ASP A 214 -8.91 4.79 -1.50
C ASP A 214 -7.50 4.81 -0.87
N PHE A 215 -6.67 5.83 -1.14
CA PHE A 215 -5.39 5.98 -0.45
C PHE A 215 -5.57 6.27 1.05
N LYS A 216 -6.57 7.06 1.44
CA LYS A 216 -6.93 7.27 2.85
C LYS A 216 -7.40 5.97 3.51
N LEU A 217 -8.22 5.17 2.81
CA LEU A 217 -8.65 3.86 3.31
C LEU A 217 -7.46 2.94 3.56
N MET A 218 -6.50 2.85 2.63
CA MET A 218 -5.28 2.07 2.81
C MET A 218 -4.41 2.61 3.96
N MET A 219 -4.34 3.92 4.14
CA MET A 219 -3.68 4.54 5.30
C MET A 219 -4.33 4.09 6.62
N LEU A 220 -5.66 4.13 6.69
CA LEU A 220 -6.39 3.69 7.89
C LEU A 220 -6.16 2.21 8.18
N ILE A 221 -6.13 1.36 7.15
CA ILE A 221 -5.83 -0.08 7.29
C ILE A 221 -4.40 -0.27 7.81
N ALA A 222 -3.42 0.50 7.30
CA ALA A 222 -2.04 0.46 7.78
C ALA A 222 -1.96 0.86 9.27
N LEU A 223 -2.63 1.93 9.67
CA LEU A 223 -2.69 2.37 11.07
C LEU A 223 -3.46 1.38 11.95
N ALA A 224 -4.59 0.84 11.48
CA ALA A 224 -5.38 -0.16 12.19
C ALA A 224 -4.63 -1.48 12.38
N SER A 225 -3.61 -1.75 11.56
CA SER A 225 -2.74 -2.92 11.74
C SER A 225 -1.68 -2.73 12.84
N VAL A 226 -1.40 -1.49 13.29
CA VAL A 226 -0.43 -1.20 14.34
C VAL A 226 -0.80 -1.87 15.69
N PRO A 227 -2.04 -1.82 16.20
CA PRO A 227 -2.40 -2.52 17.43
C PRO A 227 -2.16 -4.03 17.39
N LEU A 228 -2.19 -4.67 16.20
CA LEU A 228 -1.87 -6.09 16.07
C LEU A 228 -0.42 -6.41 16.46
N LEU A 229 0.48 -5.42 16.41
CA LEU A 229 1.86 -5.57 16.88
C LEU A 229 1.93 -5.83 18.38
N LEU A 230 0.98 -5.31 19.17
CA LEU A 230 0.92 -5.52 20.61
C LEU A 230 0.64 -6.99 20.95
N LEU A 231 -0.02 -7.72 20.04
CA LEU A 231 -0.28 -9.15 20.17
C LEU A 231 0.95 -10.01 19.86
N LEU A 232 1.92 -9.47 19.13
CA LEU A 232 3.17 -10.18 18.87
C LEU A 232 4.00 -10.23 20.16
N ARG A 233 4.40 -11.41 20.58
CA ARG A 233 5.33 -11.60 21.71
C ARG A 233 6.74 -11.76 21.17
N GLU A 234 7.74 -11.21 21.84
CA GLU A 234 9.14 -11.36 21.48
C GLU A 234 9.49 -12.85 21.40
N ALA A 235 9.99 -13.28 20.25
CA ALA A 235 10.53 -14.63 20.13
C ALA A 235 11.80 -14.68 20.96
N ARG A 236 11.80 -15.50 22.04
CA ARG A 236 12.97 -15.75 22.86
C ARG A 236 14.08 -16.24 21.94
N ARG A 237 15.16 -15.48 21.82
CA ARG A 237 16.33 -15.88 21.06
C ARG A 237 16.89 -17.15 21.70
N GLU A 238 16.70 -18.32 21.09
CA GLU A 238 17.51 -19.48 21.44
C GLU A 238 18.96 -19.15 21.04
N PRO A 239 19.92 -19.30 21.97
CA PRO A 239 21.32 -19.16 21.60
C PRO A 239 21.66 -20.20 20.51
N PRO A 240 22.55 -19.84 19.57
CA PRO A 240 22.97 -20.79 18.55
C PRO A 240 23.41 -22.09 19.22
N PRO A 241 23.02 -23.27 18.68
CA PRO A 241 23.47 -24.54 19.23
C PRO A 241 25.00 -24.49 19.28
N THR A 242 25.53 -24.58 20.47
CA THR A 242 26.97 -24.79 20.68
C THR A 242 27.35 -26.00 19.85
N ALA A 243 28.18 -25.78 18.84
CA ALA A 243 28.74 -26.87 18.07
C ALA A 243 29.35 -27.89 19.08
N PRO A 244 29.05 -29.19 18.94
CA PRO A 244 29.69 -30.18 19.81
C PRO A 244 31.20 -30.01 19.61
N ILE A 245 31.90 -29.73 20.71
CA ILE A 245 33.35 -29.74 20.74
C ILE A 245 33.73 -31.15 20.26
N ALA A 246 34.31 -31.22 19.06
CA ALA A 246 34.93 -32.43 18.59
C ALA A 246 36.02 -32.78 19.62
N THR A 247 35.72 -33.68 20.53
CA THR A 247 36.71 -34.37 21.35
C THR A 247 37.61 -35.10 20.39
N THR A 248 38.75 -34.51 20.09
CA THR A 248 39.91 -35.19 19.50
C THR A 248 40.25 -36.33 20.44
N ALA A 249 39.81 -37.53 20.12
CA ALA A 249 40.43 -38.73 20.65
C ALA A 249 41.85 -38.77 20.06
N ALA A 250 42.78 -38.17 20.77
CA ALA A 250 44.16 -38.60 20.76
C ALA A 250 44.21 -39.71 21.79
N ASP A 251 44.41 -40.91 21.36
CA ASP A 251 45.20 -41.93 22.06
C ASP A 251 45.14 -43.26 21.29
N ASP A 252 46.35 -43.72 21.00
CA ASP A 252 46.84 -45.03 20.56
C ASP A 252 46.83 -45.34 19.07
#